data_258450575554b7f3b3acf3ea019b83a7
#
_entry.id   258450575554b7f3b3acf3ea019b83a7
#
_cell.length_a   1.000
_cell.length_b   1.000
_cell.length_c   1.000
_cell.angle_alpha   90.00
_cell.angle_beta   90.00
_cell.angle_gamma   90.00
#
_symmetry.space_group_name_H-M   'P 1'
#
loop_
_entity.id
_entity.type
_entity.pdbx_description
1 polymer ?
#
loop_
_entity_poly.entity_id
_entity_poly.type
_entity_poly.pdbx_seq_one_letter_code
_entity_poly.pdbx_strand_id
1 'polypeptide(L)'
;VPDIQSPLVGTVLALADVPDQLFAQGAMGSGVAIEPPAEVVDAVAPIDGTLLQVFPHAFVVVADDGLAVLVHLGLDTVQLQGRGFTPFAAKGDRVTTGTPVIAYDVPAIRAAGLSSVVPVVVLERSADDVTVLLSDGAAVLPGAPLLSV
;
A
#
# COMPACT_ATOMS: atom_id res chain seq x y z
N VAL A 1 -10.02 -17.88 2.28
CA VAL A 1 -8.86 -17.04 1.99
C VAL A 1 -8.91 -15.82 2.90
N PRO A 2 -7.84 -15.53 3.64
CA PRO A 2 -7.83 -14.36 4.50
C PRO A 2 -7.95 -13.07 3.68
N ASP A 3 -8.65 -12.11 4.25
CA ASP A 3 -8.75 -10.79 3.64
C ASP A 3 -7.39 -10.09 3.65
N ILE A 4 -7.19 -9.21 2.68
CA ILE A 4 -6.07 -8.29 2.66
C ILE A 4 -6.42 -7.13 3.60
N GLN A 5 -5.56 -6.89 4.59
CA GLN A 5 -5.80 -5.88 5.61
C GLN A 5 -5.15 -4.56 5.24
N SER A 6 -5.66 -3.47 5.81
CA SER A 6 -5.09 -2.15 5.53
C SER A 6 -3.66 -2.05 6.04
N PRO A 7 -2.71 -1.59 5.21
CA PRO A 7 -1.31 -1.41 5.63
C PRO A 7 -1.07 -0.13 6.42
N LEU A 8 -2.02 0.80 6.47
CA LEU A 8 -1.82 2.06 7.20
C LEU A 8 -3.14 2.70 7.56
N VAL A 9 -3.05 3.71 8.42
CA VAL A 9 -4.17 4.58 8.79
C VAL A 9 -4.47 5.57 7.68
N GLY A 10 -5.73 5.87 7.45
CA GLY A 10 -6.11 6.90 6.51
C GLY A 10 -7.56 6.82 6.07
N THR A 11 -7.82 7.35 4.89
CA THR A 11 -9.14 7.40 4.26
C THR A 11 -9.11 6.65 2.94
N VAL A 12 -10.09 5.78 2.73
CA VAL A 12 -10.18 4.97 1.52
C VAL A 12 -10.56 5.82 0.32
N LEU A 13 -9.86 5.60 -0.79
CA LEU A 13 -10.07 6.29 -2.07
C LEU A 13 -10.12 5.24 -3.17
N ALA A 14 -11.07 5.38 -4.09
CA ALA A 14 -11.15 4.48 -5.23
C ALA A 14 -9.87 4.56 -6.07
N LEU A 15 -9.35 3.42 -6.51
CA LEU A 15 -8.11 3.37 -7.28
C LEU A 15 -8.24 4.20 -8.57
N ALA A 16 -9.42 4.23 -9.20
CA ALA A 16 -9.68 5.01 -10.40
C ALA A 16 -9.50 6.53 -10.20
N ASP A 17 -9.58 7.02 -8.97
CA ASP A 17 -9.45 8.44 -8.63
C ASP A 17 -8.01 8.85 -8.30
N VAL A 18 -7.08 7.90 -8.30
CA VAL A 18 -5.66 8.17 -8.04
C VAL A 18 -5.07 8.96 -9.23
N PRO A 19 -4.35 10.08 -8.98
CA PRO A 19 -3.77 10.89 -10.07
C PRO A 19 -2.51 10.27 -10.68
N ASP A 20 -2.59 9.00 -11.05
CA ASP A 20 -1.54 8.25 -11.73
C ASP A 20 -2.23 7.22 -12.63
N GLN A 21 -2.03 7.33 -13.94
CA GLN A 21 -2.76 6.51 -14.91
C GLN A 21 -2.48 5.01 -14.78
N LEU A 22 -1.26 4.63 -14.45
CA LEU A 22 -0.92 3.21 -14.32
C LEU A 22 -1.71 2.55 -13.19
N PHE A 23 -1.87 3.25 -12.06
CA PHE A 23 -2.69 2.75 -10.96
C PHE A 23 -4.18 2.88 -11.26
N ALA A 24 -4.61 4.06 -11.73
CA ALA A 24 -6.04 4.33 -11.97
C ALA A 24 -6.66 3.40 -12.99
N GLN A 25 -5.90 2.98 -14.00
CA GLN A 25 -6.38 2.07 -15.05
C GLN A 25 -6.27 0.59 -14.66
N GLY A 26 -5.68 0.28 -13.51
CA GLY A 26 -5.48 -1.10 -13.08
C GLY A 26 -4.38 -1.83 -13.84
N ALA A 27 -3.44 -1.11 -14.46
CA ALA A 27 -2.38 -1.73 -15.28
C ALA A 27 -1.45 -2.64 -14.47
N MET A 28 -1.24 -2.33 -13.19
CA MET A 28 -0.39 -3.13 -12.29
C MET A 28 -1.17 -4.19 -11.53
N GLY A 29 -2.47 -4.02 -11.40
CA GLY A 29 -3.37 -4.88 -10.65
C GLY A 29 -4.56 -4.09 -10.17
N SER A 30 -5.39 -4.69 -9.34
CA SER A 30 -6.62 -4.10 -8.83
C SER A 30 -6.57 -3.98 -7.31
N GLY A 31 -7.25 -2.98 -6.80
CA GLY A 31 -7.29 -2.73 -5.37
C GLY A 31 -7.91 -1.39 -5.05
N VAL A 32 -7.30 -0.68 -4.13
CA VAL A 32 -7.81 0.57 -3.59
C VAL A 32 -6.63 1.47 -3.24
N ALA A 33 -6.89 2.73 -2.93
CA ALA A 33 -5.89 3.64 -2.41
C ALA A 33 -6.28 4.13 -1.02
N ILE A 34 -5.31 4.60 -0.26
CA ILE A 34 -5.51 5.16 1.07
C ILE A 34 -4.79 6.50 1.13
N GLU A 35 -5.51 7.54 1.54
CA GLU A 35 -4.91 8.84 1.80
C GLU A 35 -4.58 8.92 3.28
N PRO A 36 -3.30 8.92 3.66
CA PRO A 36 -2.90 8.99 5.07
C PRO A 36 -3.08 10.40 5.65
N PRO A 37 -3.12 10.52 6.99
CA PRO A 37 -3.10 11.84 7.63
C PRO A 37 -1.72 12.51 7.49
N ALA A 38 -1.66 13.82 7.77
CA ALA A 38 -0.42 14.60 7.67
C ALA A 38 0.48 14.38 8.89
N GLU A 39 0.95 13.15 9.07
CA GLU A 39 1.83 12.74 10.17
C GLU A 39 2.73 11.58 9.72
N VAL A 40 3.75 11.26 10.50
CA VAL A 40 4.56 10.06 10.25
C VAL A 40 3.74 8.85 10.65
N VAL A 41 3.57 7.90 9.72
CA VAL A 41 2.81 6.67 9.94
C VAL A 41 3.66 5.45 9.56
N ASP A 42 3.37 4.32 10.19
CA ASP A 42 3.99 3.06 9.81
C ASP A 42 3.13 2.36 8.76
N ALA A 43 3.77 1.97 7.67
CA ALA A 43 3.16 1.05 6.71
C ALA A 43 3.50 -0.37 7.17
N VAL A 44 2.46 -1.19 7.35
CA VAL A 44 2.59 -2.55 7.87
C VAL A 44 2.21 -3.57 6.80
N ALA A 45 2.63 -4.82 6.99
CA ALA A 45 2.31 -5.89 6.05
C ALA A 45 0.80 -6.12 5.99
N PRO A 46 0.20 -6.12 4.78
CA PRO A 46 -1.24 -6.33 4.61
C PRO A 46 -1.66 -7.81 4.62
N ILE A 47 -0.71 -8.71 4.45
CA ILE A 47 -0.90 -10.17 4.47
C ILE A 47 0.31 -10.83 5.10
N ASP A 48 0.16 -12.10 5.49
CA ASP A 48 1.29 -12.93 5.89
C ASP A 48 2.04 -13.37 4.64
N GLY A 49 3.35 -13.33 4.66
CA GLY A 49 4.13 -13.78 3.53
C GLY A 49 5.61 -13.41 3.61
N THR A 50 6.23 -13.34 2.45
CA THR A 50 7.63 -12.98 2.29
C THR A 50 7.73 -11.66 1.53
N LEU A 51 8.60 -10.77 1.98
CA LEU A 51 8.87 -9.53 1.27
C LEU A 51 9.64 -9.83 -0.02
N LEU A 52 8.93 -9.81 -1.14
CA LEU A 52 9.51 -10.06 -2.47
C LEU A 52 10.42 -8.91 -2.88
N GLN A 53 10.01 -7.69 -2.59
CA GLN A 53 10.78 -6.47 -2.82
C GLN A 53 10.53 -5.47 -1.69
N VAL A 54 11.58 -4.74 -1.34
CA VAL A 54 11.50 -3.58 -0.45
C VAL A 54 12.33 -2.45 -1.07
N PHE A 55 11.63 -1.43 -1.57
CA PHE A 55 12.22 -0.16 -1.95
C PHE A 55 11.95 0.82 -0.81
N PRO A 56 12.65 1.96 -0.71
CA PRO A 56 12.30 2.93 0.32
C PRO A 56 10.84 3.36 0.27
N HIS A 57 10.27 3.51 -0.93
CA HIS A 57 8.94 4.07 -1.18
C HIS A 57 7.85 3.01 -1.46
N ALA A 58 8.19 1.72 -1.48
CA ALA A 58 7.21 0.68 -1.83
C ALA A 58 7.70 -0.69 -1.38
N PHE A 59 6.76 -1.62 -1.16
CA PHE A 59 7.11 -3.00 -0.90
C PHE A 59 6.05 -3.95 -1.47
N VAL A 60 6.47 -5.19 -1.70
CA VAL A 60 5.59 -6.26 -2.18
C VAL A 60 5.69 -7.44 -1.22
N VAL A 61 4.55 -7.90 -0.73
CA VAL A 61 4.45 -9.13 0.07
C VAL A 61 3.82 -10.22 -0.79
N VAL A 62 4.44 -11.39 -0.81
CA VAL A 62 3.91 -12.57 -1.51
C VAL A 62 3.53 -13.62 -0.48
N ALA A 63 2.26 -14.02 -0.49
CA ALA A 63 1.76 -15.11 0.32
C ALA A 63 2.26 -16.46 -0.20
N ASP A 64 2.16 -17.52 0.63
CA ASP A 64 2.63 -18.85 0.25
C ASP A 64 1.89 -19.44 -0.95
N ASP A 65 0.65 -18.98 -1.22
CA ASP A 65 -0.13 -19.39 -2.39
C ASP A 65 0.16 -18.57 -3.65
N GLY A 66 1.11 -17.63 -3.58
CA GLY A 66 1.51 -16.80 -4.71
C GLY A 66 0.77 -15.46 -4.83
N LEU A 67 -0.20 -15.18 -3.96
CA LEU A 67 -0.89 -13.89 -3.95
C LEU A 67 0.11 -12.78 -3.61
N ALA A 68 0.24 -11.77 -4.46
CA ALA A 68 1.19 -10.67 -4.28
C ALA A 68 0.45 -9.35 -4.10
N VAL A 69 0.80 -8.62 -3.06
CA VAL A 69 0.21 -7.30 -2.75
C VAL A 69 1.31 -6.25 -2.76
N LEU A 70 1.12 -5.21 -3.57
CA LEU A 70 1.98 -4.04 -3.64
C LEU A 70 1.39 -2.93 -2.77
N VAL A 71 2.22 -2.35 -1.93
CA VAL A 71 1.93 -1.12 -1.18
C VAL A 71 2.90 -0.05 -1.66
N HIS A 72 2.38 0.99 -2.33
CA HIS A 72 3.19 2.04 -2.93
C HIS A 72 2.97 3.36 -2.17
N LEU A 73 4.00 3.80 -1.47
CA LEU A 73 3.91 4.96 -0.55
C LEU A 73 4.09 6.27 -1.31
N GLY A 74 2.97 6.88 -1.68
CA GLY A 74 2.94 8.10 -2.48
C GLY A 74 3.08 7.83 -3.97
N LEU A 75 2.99 8.88 -4.76
CA LEU A 75 3.16 8.83 -6.22
C LEU A 75 4.43 9.58 -6.60
N ASP A 76 5.19 9.02 -7.55
CA ASP A 76 6.47 9.56 -8.02
C ASP A 76 7.52 9.69 -6.91
N THR A 77 7.33 9.04 -5.80
CA THR A 77 8.18 9.16 -4.61
C THR A 77 9.55 8.50 -4.78
N VAL A 78 9.75 7.72 -5.83
CA VAL A 78 11.08 7.23 -6.22
C VAL A 78 12.07 8.38 -6.43
N GLN A 79 11.58 9.55 -6.84
CA GLN A 79 12.39 10.75 -7.06
C GLN A 79 13.08 11.25 -5.78
N LEU A 80 12.57 10.89 -4.61
CA LEU A 80 13.10 11.33 -3.32
C LEU A 80 14.33 10.55 -2.89
N GLN A 81 14.67 9.44 -3.57
CA GLN A 81 15.85 8.62 -3.27
C GLN A 81 15.92 8.19 -1.81
N GLY A 82 14.78 7.81 -1.24
CA GLY A 82 14.66 7.33 0.13
C GLY A 82 14.36 8.40 1.18
N ARG A 83 14.38 9.67 0.84
CA ARG A 83 14.04 10.73 1.80
C ARG A 83 12.56 10.68 2.16
N GLY A 84 12.27 10.65 3.46
CA GLY A 84 10.91 10.54 3.98
C GLY A 84 10.49 9.10 4.25
N PHE A 85 11.40 8.14 4.12
CA PHE A 85 11.13 6.72 4.33
C PHE A 85 12.20 6.09 5.20
N THR A 86 11.77 5.27 6.18
CA THR A 86 12.67 4.51 7.03
C THR A 86 12.25 3.04 7.01
N PRO A 87 12.95 2.19 6.25
CA PRO A 87 12.65 0.75 6.22
C PRO A 87 12.99 0.09 7.57
N PHE A 88 12.11 -0.81 8.03
CA PHE A 88 12.33 -1.66 9.20
C PHE A 88 12.63 -3.11 8.82
N ALA A 89 12.42 -3.46 7.55
CA ALA A 89 12.56 -4.81 7.05
C ALA A 89 13.26 -4.79 5.69
N ALA A 90 13.69 -5.96 5.25
CA ALA A 90 14.46 -6.10 4.00
C ALA A 90 13.84 -7.17 3.10
N LYS A 91 14.19 -7.11 1.81
CA LYS A 91 13.83 -8.15 0.84
C LYS A 91 14.22 -9.52 1.36
N GLY A 92 13.29 -10.45 1.27
CA GLY A 92 13.46 -11.83 1.73
C GLY A 92 12.98 -12.09 3.14
N ASP A 93 12.69 -11.06 3.92
CA ASP A 93 12.17 -11.24 5.28
C ASP A 93 10.78 -11.86 5.25
N ARG A 94 10.53 -12.79 6.19
CA ARG A 94 9.20 -13.31 6.47
C ARG A 94 8.46 -12.34 7.37
N VAL A 95 7.21 -12.01 7.02
CA VAL A 95 6.38 -11.08 7.79
C VAL A 95 5.01 -11.69 8.06
N THR A 96 4.41 -11.25 9.15
CA THR A 96 2.99 -11.50 9.43
C THR A 96 2.22 -10.21 9.24
N THR A 97 0.91 -10.34 8.99
CA THR A 97 0.02 -9.18 8.88
C THR A 97 0.19 -8.26 10.10
N GLY A 98 0.41 -6.97 9.83
CA GLY A 98 0.62 -5.99 10.89
C GLY A 98 2.09 -5.72 11.25
N THR A 99 3.03 -6.48 10.70
CA THR A 99 4.45 -6.23 10.93
C THR A 99 4.85 -4.91 10.26
N PRO A 100 5.43 -3.93 10.99
CA PRO A 100 5.91 -2.69 10.39
C PRO A 100 7.00 -2.96 9.35
N VAL A 101 6.85 -2.34 8.18
CA VAL A 101 7.80 -2.52 7.07
C VAL A 101 8.55 -1.23 6.77
N ILE A 102 7.85 -0.10 6.68
CA ILE A 102 8.46 1.20 6.35
C ILE A 102 7.75 2.29 7.17
N ALA A 103 8.52 3.16 7.82
CA ALA A 103 7.97 4.41 8.37
C ALA A 103 7.86 5.42 7.24
N TYR A 104 6.69 6.04 7.12
CA TYR A 104 6.32 6.93 6.03
C TYR A 104 6.08 8.34 6.57
N ASP A 105 6.95 9.28 6.22
CA ASP A 105 6.86 10.68 6.63
C ASP A 105 5.98 11.45 5.66
N VAL A 106 4.67 11.41 5.88
CA VAL A 106 3.69 12.04 4.98
C VAL A 106 3.91 13.56 4.85
N PRO A 107 4.16 14.32 5.94
CA PRO A 107 4.46 15.74 5.80
C PRO A 107 5.62 16.04 4.86
N ALA A 108 6.71 15.25 4.93
CA ALA A 108 7.86 15.44 4.04
C ALA A 108 7.50 15.22 2.57
N ILE A 109 6.67 14.22 2.29
CA ILE A 109 6.21 13.93 0.92
C ILE A 109 5.39 15.09 0.37
N ARG A 110 4.45 15.60 1.16
CA ARG A 110 3.61 16.73 0.77
C ARG A 110 4.42 18.01 0.60
N ALA A 111 5.41 18.23 1.46
CA ALA A 111 6.32 19.38 1.36
C ALA A 111 7.16 19.34 0.09
N ALA A 112 7.46 18.15 -0.42
CA ALA A 112 8.17 17.97 -1.70
C ALA A 112 7.27 18.20 -2.92
N GLY A 113 5.97 18.47 -2.72
CA GLY A 113 5.01 18.69 -3.81
C GLY A 113 4.47 17.41 -4.43
N LEU A 114 4.68 16.26 -3.79
CA LEU A 114 4.22 14.97 -4.30
C LEU A 114 2.94 14.52 -3.60
N SER A 115 2.17 13.67 -4.28
CA SER A 115 0.97 13.08 -3.71
C SER A 115 1.35 12.04 -2.67
N SER A 116 0.72 12.10 -1.50
CA SER A 116 0.93 11.15 -0.40
C SER A 116 0.02 9.93 -0.47
N VAL A 117 -0.89 9.85 -1.42
CA VAL A 117 -1.83 8.74 -1.55
C VAL A 117 -1.08 7.41 -1.74
N VAL A 118 -1.61 6.35 -1.14
CA VAL A 118 -0.97 5.03 -1.11
C VAL A 118 -1.83 4.01 -1.85
N PRO A 119 -1.51 3.67 -3.10
CA PRO A 119 -2.12 2.54 -3.77
C PRO A 119 -1.79 1.22 -3.07
N VAL A 120 -2.82 0.39 -2.87
CA VAL A 120 -2.71 -0.97 -2.35
C VAL A 120 -3.36 -1.88 -3.38
N VAL A 121 -2.55 -2.61 -4.13
CA VAL A 121 -3.06 -3.38 -5.27
C VAL A 121 -2.61 -4.85 -5.19
N VAL A 122 -3.50 -5.73 -5.65
CA VAL A 122 -3.18 -7.14 -5.87
C VAL A 122 -2.61 -7.25 -7.28
N LEU A 123 -1.33 -7.60 -7.36
CA LEU A 123 -0.62 -7.63 -8.64
C LEU A 123 -1.21 -8.68 -9.57
N GLU A 124 -1.29 -8.35 -10.86
CA GLU A 124 -1.73 -9.23 -11.93
C GLU A 124 -3.17 -9.76 -11.79
N ARG A 125 -4.00 -9.09 -10.97
CA ARG A 125 -5.42 -9.41 -10.81
C ARG A 125 -6.29 -8.32 -11.42
N SER A 126 -7.40 -8.73 -12.04
CA SER A 126 -8.38 -7.80 -12.59
C SER A 126 -9.35 -7.32 -11.51
N ALA A 127 -10.10 -6.27 -11.81
CA ALA A 127 -11.13 -5.75 -10.90
C ALA A 127 -12.20 -6.80 -10.57
N ASP A 128 -12.45 -7.75 -11.46
CA ASP A 128 -13.42 -8.83 -11.23
C ASP A 128 -12.97 -9.81 -10.16
N ASP A 129 -11.66 -9.91 -9.92
CA ASP A 129 -11.06 -10.84 -8.98
C ASP A 129 -10.81 -10.23 -7.60
N VAL A 130 -11.03 -8.93 -7.43
CA VAL A 130 -10.72 -8.20 -6.19
C VAL A 130 -11.95 -7.42 -5.74
N THR A 131 -12.39 -7.66 -4.51
CA THR A 131 -13.52 -6.93 -3.91
C THR A 131 -13.00 -5.93 -2.89
N VAL A 132 -13.37 -4.66 -3.05
CA VAL A 132 -13.08 -3.62 -2.06
C VAL A 132 -14.13 -3.69 -0.96
N LEU A 133 -13.69 -3.87 0.28
CA LEU A 133 -14.58 -4.12 1.42
C LEU A 133 -15.10 -2.85 2.08
N LEU A 134 -14.54 -1.68 1.76
CA LEU A 134 -14.89 -0.40 2.38
C LEU A 134 -15.30 0.60 1.31
N SER A 135 -16.22 1.49 1.70
CA SER A 135 -16.70 2.55 0.82
C SER A 135 -15.67 3.66 0.67
N ASP A 136 -15.68 4.31 -0.50
CA ASP A 136 -14.91 5.53 -0.75
C ASP A 136 -15.22 6.56 0.36
N GLY A 137 -14.17 7.15 0.92
CA GLY A 137 -14.27 8.10 2.03
C GLY A 137 -14.28 7.47 3.42
N ALA A 138 -14.30 6.13 3.54
CA ALA A 138 -14.29 5.47 4.84
C ALA A 138 -12.94 5.64 5.54
N ALA A 139 -12.98 5.89 6.85
CA ALA A 139 -11.77 5.88 7.67
C ALA A 139 -11.32 4.44 7.91
N VAL A 140 -10.01 4.22 7.90
CA VAL A 140 -9.43 2.89 8.08
C VAL A 140 -8.22 2.94 9.00
N LEU A 141 -8.05 1.90 9.82
CA LEU A 141 -6.88 1.71 10.68
C LEU A 141 -6.05 0.53 10.16
N PRO A 142 -4.74 0.47 10.48
CA PRO A 142 -3.93 -0.69 10.15
C PRO A 142 -4.57 -1.97 10.69
N GLY A 143 -4.61 -3.02 9.89
CA GLY A 143 -5.20 -4.28 10.27
C GLY A 143 -6.70 -4.41 10.01
N ALA A 144 -7.40 -3.34 9.61
CA ALA A 144 -8.80 -3.45 9.21
C ALA A 144 -8.92 -4.20 7.88
N PRO A 145 -9.95 -5.06 7.69
CA PRO A 145 -10.17 -5.71 6.40
C PRO A 145 -10.38 -4.67 5.31
N LEU A 146 -9.65 -4.78 4.20
CA LEU A 146 -9.64 -3.79 3.12
C LEU A 146 -10.08 -4.38 1.78
N LEU A 147 -9.50 -5.51 1.41
CA LEU A 147 -9.75 -6.19 0.15
C LEU A 147 -10.01 -7.67 0.38
N SER A 148 -10.80 -8.27 -0.50
CA SER A 148 -11.03 -9.71 -0.57
C SER A 148 -10.71 -10.20 -1.98
N VAL A 149 -10.11 -11.37 -2.07
CA VAL A 149 -9.71 -11.96 -3.36
C VAL A 149 -10.39 -13.30 -3.58
#